data_21b23e00f5db4c3ced7af41a56b2c1a8
#
_entry.id   21b23e00f5db4c3ced7af41a56b2c1a8
#
_cell.length_a   1.000
_cell.length_b   1.000
_cell.length_c   1.000
_cell.angle_alpha   90.00
_cell.angle_beta   90.00
_cell.angle_gamma   90.00
#
_symmetry.space_group_name_H-M   'P 1'
#
loop_
_entity.id
_entity.type
_entity.pdbx_description
1 polymer ?
#
loop_
_entity_poly.entity_id
_entity_poly.type
_entity_poly.pdbx_seq_one_letter_code
_entity_poly.pdbx_strand_id
1 'polypeptide(L)'
;MPELKTCLLSSLALPLAFALPASALEFKLGPLEADLTLQADAQGAYFDDGVGDTDTGSNIDWTVRFNLERILDSGWTVGLRAEYSDAYDTDTDVDGPNSKTELDEIYVYAAGAWGRVEIGRQDGPADTLSLHAPQVGMGQVRGDFARYVSGPASLSAYDSQNEPKAIYLSPPIGGFRFGVSYGPEMRVNEDDPNPLRRTIQDNHVELAAQYQVPVNGVVLGVSGAYVHADADAATMHEDISSWSAGTELRWQHLRVGGAFVSRGDSNSFAGRDEEEVNLGAAWLEDRWSVAASAAHIERSDLSRDLAGIGGTFQVNDYISLSADVVGFTDDYTMGPSESGFAVLGQIRLSL
;
A
#
# COMPACT_ATOMS: atom_id res chain seq x y z
N MET A 1 30.44 -7.69 40.27
CA MET A 1 29.86 -6.72 39.36
C MET A 1 29.63 -7.45 38.02
N PRO A 2 28.43 -7.84 37.69
CA PRO A 2 28.16 -8.42 36.38
C PRO A 2 27.80 -7.28 35.40
N GLU A 3 28.47 -7.29 34.24
CA GLU A 3 28.27 -6.37 33.17
C GLU A 3 26.88 -6.55 32.54
N LEU A 4 26.12 -5.45 32.47
CA LEU A 4 24.90 -5.36 31.68
C LEU A 4 25.29 -5.42 30.19
N LYS A 5 25.05 -6.53 29.56
CA LYS A 5 24.99 -6.58 28.07
C LYS A 5 23.71 -5.93 27.63
N THR A 6 23.82 -4.71 27.17
CA THR A 6 22.75 -3.99 26.47
C THR A 6 22.51 -4.67 25.13
N CYS A 7 21.47 -5.48 25.06
CA CYS A 7 20.97 -6.00 23.80
C CYS A 7 20.26 -4.88 23.08
N LEU A 8 20.92 -4.22 22.12
CA LEU A 8 20.31 -3.32 21.15
C LEU A 8 19.52 -4.18 20.15
N LEU A 9 18.27 -4.46 20.49
CA LEU A 9 17.27 -4.85 19.50
C LEU A 9 17.00 -3.62 18.63
N SER A 10 17.67 -3.56 17.49
CA SER A 10 17.33 -2.65 16.42
C SER A 10 15.95 -3.04 15.89
N SER A 11 14.92 -2.33 16.34
CA SER A 11 13.58 -2.40 15.77
C SER A 11 13.67 -2.03 14.29
N LEU A 12 13.54 -3.01 13.41
CA LEU A 12 13.16 -2.81 12.02
C LEU A 12 11.75 -2.20 12.06
N ALA A 13 11.66 -0.87 11.98
CA ALA A 13 10.41 -0.23 11.69
C ALA A 13 10.16 -0.39 10.19
N LEU A 14 9.45 -1.45 9.80
CA LEU A 14 8.66 -1.44 8.57
C LEU A 14 7.73 -0.20 8.59
N PRO A 15 7.31 0.33 7.45
CA PRO A 15 6.17 1.22 7.41
C PRO A 15 5.03 0.45 8.05
N LEU A 16 4.71 0.81 9.27
CA LEU A 16 3.57 0.30 9.98
C LEU A 16 2.34 0.96 9.34
N ALA A 17 1.77 0.32 8.33
CA ALA A 17 0.33 0.28 8.32
C ALA A 17 -0.01 -0.21 9.73
N PHE A 18 -0.68 0.58 10.54
CA PHE A 18 -1.15 0.14 11.84
C PHE A 18 -2.25 -0.89 11.61
N ALA A 19 -1.86 -2.12 11.30
CA ALA A 19 -2.62 -3.25 11.71
C ALA A 19 -2.49 -3.26 13.23
N LEU A 20 -3.55 -2.95 13.93
CA LEU A 20 -3.72 -3.30 15.32
C LEU A 20 -3.39 -4.79 15.43
N PRO A 21 -2.76 -5.25 16.51
CA PRO A 21 -2.23 -6.60 16.57
C PRO A 21 -3.35 -7.60 16.26
N ALA A 22 -3.30 -8.18 15.07
CA ALA A 22 -3.98 -9.42 14.81
C ALA A 22 -3.34 -10.43 15.76
N SER A 23 -4.12 -11.12 16.55
CA SER A 23 -3.60 -12.21 17.36
C SER A 23 -3.27 -13.34 16.40
N ALA A 24 -1.98 -13.51 16.10
CA ALA A 24 -1.51 -14.62 15.29
C ALA A 24 -1.52 -15.91 16.14
N LEU A 25 -1.88 -17.02 15.50
CA LEU A 25 -1.68 -18.34 16.07
C LEU A 25 -0.20 -18.71 15.93
N GLU A 26 0.58 -18.49 16.98
CA GLU A 26 2.00 -18.83 17.02
C GLU A 26 2.20 -20.30 17.37
N PHE A 27 3.07 -20.99 16.61
CA PHE A 27 3.44 -22.38 16.89
C PHE A 27 4.85 -22.69 16.38
N LYS A 28 5.42 -23.77 16.94
CA LYS A 28 6.79 -24.20 16.57
C LYS A 28 6.75 -25.49 15.75
N LEU A 29 7.42 -25.50 14.63
CA LEU A 29 7.66 -26.66 13.78
C LEU A 29 9.14 -27.06 13.88
N GLY A 30 9.50 -27.73 14.98
CA GLY A 30 10.89 -28.04 15.29
C GLY A 30 11.71 -26.76 15.57
N PRO A 31 12.75 -26.45 14.77
CA PRO A 31 13.54 -25.24 14.91
C PRO A 31 12.93 -24.02 14.21
N LEU A 32 11.77 -24.17 13.58
CA LEU A 32 11.06 -23.11 12.83
C LEU A 32 10.01 -22.49 13.76
N GLU A 33 9.89 -21.17 13.69
CA GLU A 33 8.79 -20.40 14.28
C GLU A 33 7.78 -20.13 13.17
N ALA A 34 6.51 -20.34 13.44
CA ALA A 34 5.44 -20.15 12.48
C ALA A 34 4.32 -19.35 13.12
N ASP A 35 3.72 -18.45 12.36
CA ASP A 35 2.51 -17.76 12.72
C ASP A 35 1.48 -17.85 11.61
N LEU A 36 0.22 -17.90 12.00
CA LEU A 36 -0.95 -17.88 11.12
C LEU A 36 -1.89 -16.78 11.60
N THR A 37 -2.20 -15.86 10.71
CA THR A 37 -3.18 -14.80 10.95
C THR A 37 -4.38 -15.01 10.03
N LEU A 38 -5.58 -14.90 10.60
CA LEU A 38 -6.84 -14.91 9.88
C LEU A 38 -7.53 -13.57 10.07
N GLN A 39 -7.95 -12.94 8.99
CA GLN A 39 -8.70 -11.71 9.00
C GLN A 39 -9.99 -11.90 8.19
N ALA A 40 -11.10 -11.33 8.67
CA ALA A 40 -12.35 -11.26 7.94
C ALA A 40 -12.98 -9.88 8.16
N ASP A 41 -13.37 -9.24 7.07
CA ASP A 41 -13.92 -7.91 7.01
C ASP A 41 -15.34 -7.95 6.45
N ALA A 42 -16.32 -7.46 7.21
CA ALA A 42 -17.67 -7.24 6.72
C ALA A 42 -17.88 -5.74 6.52
N GLN A 43 -18.17 -5.34 5.30
CA GLN A 43 -18.24 -3.95 4.88
C GLN A 43 -19.61 -3.59 4.33
N GLY A 44 -20.06 -2.37 4.60
CA GLY A 44 -21.24 -1.76 4.00
C GLY A 44 -20.93 -0.36 3.52
N ALA A 45 -21.53 0.04 2.41
CA ALA A 45 -21.34 1.34 1.78
C ALA A 45 -22.68 1.97 1.38
N TYR A 46 -22.71 3.30 1.44
CA TYR A 46 -23.72 4.15 0.82
C TYR A 46 -22.98 5.19 -0.02
N PHE A 47 -23.27 5.27 -1.29
CA PHE A 47 -22.45 6.05 -2.22
C PHE A 47 -23.24 6.68 -3.36
N ASP A 48 -22.64 7.70 -3.98
CA ASP A 48 -23.02 8.33 -5.22
C ASP A 48 -21.78 8.35 -6.12
N ASP A 49 -21.83 7.67 -7.24
CA ASP A 49 -20.72 7.56 -8.19
C ASP A 49 -20.61 8.77 -9.16
N GLY A 50 -21.48 9.76 -8.98
CA GLY A 50 -21.51 10.98 -9.80
C GLY A 50 -22.26 10.83 -11.12
N VAL A 51 -22.71 9.64 -11.49
CA VAL A 51 -23.35 9.35 -12.79
C VAL A 51 -24.84 9.06 -12.66
N GLY A 52 -25.28 8.63 -11.47
CA GLY A 52 -26.65 8.17 -11.26
C GLY A 52 -27.31 8.66 -9.97
N ASP A 53 -28.23 7.86 -9.45
CA ASP A 53 -28.80 8.01 -8.12
C ASP A 53 -27.86 7.36 -7.09
N THR A 54 -28.04 7.74 -5.82
CA THR A 54 -27.31 7.09 -4.71
C THR A 54 -27.64 5.60 -4.61
N ASP A 55 -26.66 4.78 -4.27
CA ASP A 55 -26.79 3.33 -4.15
C ASP A 55 -26.17 2.81 -2.84
N THR A 56 -26.33 1.54 -2.58
CA THR A 56 -25.76 0.84 -1.43
C THR A 56 -25.01 -0.42 -1.85
N GLY A 57 -23.89 -0.67 -1.20
CA GLY A 57 -23.08 -1.86 -1.44
C GLY A 57 -22.74 -2.58 -0.15
N SER A 58 -22.37 -3.83 -0.26
CA SER A 58 -21.81 -4.60 0.84
C SER A 58 -20.86 -5.65 0.34
N ASN A 59 -19.86 -5.97 1.14
CA ASN A 59 -18.87 -6.99 0.81
C ASN A 59 -18.39 -7.73 2.07
N ILE A 60 -17.85 -8.92 1.88
CA ILE A 60 -17.15 -9.69 2.90
C ILE A 60 -15.84 -10.14 2.29
N ASP A 61 -14.74 -9.67 2.85
CA ASP A 61 -13.39 -10.02 2.47
C ASP A 61 -12.74 -10.88 3.54
N TRP A 62 -11.74 -11.65 3.16
CA TRP A 62 -10.95 -12.39 4.11
C TRP A 62 -9.50 -12.53 3.64
N THR A 63 -8.59 -12.63 4.59
CA THR A 63 -7.16 -12.79 4.33
C THR A 63 -6.59 -13.83 5.28
N VAL A 64 -5.76 -14.72 4.75
CA VAL A 64 -4.99 -15.70 5.51
C VAL A 64 -3.52 -15.43 5.27
N ARG A 65 -2.76 -15.10 6.33
CA ARG A 65 -1.31 -14.93 6.28
C ARG A 65 -0.62 -16.06 7.00
N PHE A 66 0.39 -16.59 6.39
CA PHE A 66 1.27 -17.58 6.97
C PHE A 66 2.71 -17.11 6.89
N ASN A 67 3.40 -17.05 8.03
CA ASN A 67 4.83 -16.84 8.10
C ASN A 67 5.51 -18.06 8.70
N LEU A 68 6.68 -18.39 8.17
CA LEU A 68 7.55 -19.43 8.67
C LEU A 68 8.96 -18.90 8.67
N GLU A 69 9.61 -18.85 9.85
CA GLU A 69 10.96 -18.34 9.94
C GLU A 69 11.87 -19.15 10.84
N ARG A 70 13.17 -18.94 10.66
CA ARG A 70 14.23 -19.49 11.49
C ARG A 70 15.37 -18.50 11.64
N ILE A 71 15.79 -18.31 12.88
CA ILE A 71 17.04 -17.61 13.18
C ILE A 71 18.17 -18.66 13.18
N LEU A 72 19.17 -18.45 12.33
CA LEU A 72 20.35 -19.30 12.21
C LEU A 72 21.41 -18.92 13.24
N ASP A 73 22.35 -19.84 13.54
CA ASP A 73 23.47 -19.60 14.46
C ASP A 73 24.37 -18.42 14.01
N SER A 74 24.36 -18.10 12.72
CA SER A 74 25.03 -16.94 12.15
C SER A 74 24.36 -15.59 12.49
N GLY A 75 23.18 -15.59 13.11
CA GLY A 75 22.38 -14.41 13.34
C GLY A 75 21.55 -13.95 12.12
N TRP A 76 21.49 -14.75 11.05
CA TRP A 76 20.61 -14.51 9.93
C TRP A 76 19.21 -15.08 10.22
N THR A 77 18.20 -14.37 9.78
CA THR A 77 16.83 -14.88 9.72
C THR A 77 16.56 -15.31 8.28
N VAL A 78 16.02 -16.51 8.11
CA VAL A 78 15.52 -17.00 6.83
C VAL A 78 14.06 -17.39 7.00
N GLY A 79 13.22 -17.11 6.01
CA GLY A 79 11.80 -17.41 6.14
C GLY A 79 11.07 -17.45 4.81
N LEU A 80 9.79 -17.77 4.94
CA LEU A 80 8.80 -17.76 3.88
C LEU A 80 7.56 -17.04 4.41
N ARG A 81 6.96 -16.20 3.57
CA ARG A 81 5.64 -15.63 3.79
C ARG A 81 4.72 -16.03 2.64
N ALA A 82 3.46 -16.30 2.97
CA ALA A 82 2.40 -16.50 2.01
C ALA A 82 1.14 -15.79 2.50
N GLU A 83 0.46 -15.09 1.61
CA GLU A 83 -0.82 -14.44 1.83
C GLU A 83 -1.80 -14.93 0.78
N TYR A 84 -2.97 -15.37 1.23
CA TYR A 84 -4.06 -15.79 0.39
C TYR A 84 -5.29 -14.97 0.77
N SER A 85 -5.85 -14.26 -0.17
CA SER A 85 -6.84 -13.25 0.11
C SER A 85 -7.99 -13.27 -0.91
N ASP A 86 -9.13 -12.75 -0.47
CA ASP A 86 -10.29 -12.38 -1.27
C ASP A 86 -10.63 -10.91 -0.93
N ALA A 87 -9.60 -10.14 -0.61
CA ALA A 87 -9.74 -8.74 -0.28
C ALA A 87 -9.64 -7.88 -1.54
N TYR A 88 -10.38 -6.78 -1.53
CA TYR A 88 -10.22 -5.78 -2.57
C TYR A 88 -8.88 -5.08 -2.43
N ASP A 89 -8.11 -5.08 -3.50
CA ASP A 89 -6.84 -4.36 -3.58
C ASP A 89 -6.97 -3.23 -4.60
N THR A 90 -6.69 -2.00 -4.16
CA THR A 90 -6.74 -0.82 -5.01
C THR A 90 -5.64 -0.79 -6.07
N ASP A 91 -4.58 -1.59 -5.88
CA ASP A 91 -3.45 -1.64 -6.80
C ASP A 91 -3.64 -2.69 -7.91
N THR A 92 -4.34 -3.79 -7.61
CA THR A 92 -4.53 -4.91 -8.53
C THR A 92 -5.94 -5.03 -9.09
N ASP A 93 -6.98 -4.62 -8.34
CA ASP A 93 -8.38 -4.77 -8.72
C ASP A 93 -8.90 -3.59 -9.55
N VAL A 94 -8.36 -3.41 -10.74
CA VAL A 94 -8.78 -2.33 -11.67
C VAL A 94 -10.18 -2.54 -12.25
N ASP A 95 -10.77 -3.72 -12.09
CA ASP A 95 -11.98 -4.17 -12.77
C ASP A 95 -13.28 -4.09 -11.94
N GLY A 96 -13.26 -3.44 -10.77
CA GLY A 96 -14.47 -3.19 -9.98
C GLY A 96 -14.73 -4.16 -8.82
N PRO A 97 -15.94 -4.26 -8.31
CA PRO A 97 -16.25 -4.76 -6.96
C PRO A 97 -16.11 -6.27 -6.74
N ASN A 98 -15.64 -7.03 -7.72
CA ASN A 98 -15.47 -8.48 -7.61
C ASN A 98 -14.00 -8.80 -7.35
N SER A 99 -13.60 -8.79 -6.08
CA SER A 99 -12.32 -9.38 -5.67
C SER A 99 -12.24 -10.84 -6.11
N LYS A 100 -11.06 -11.27 -6.56
CA LYS A 100 -10.79 -12.67 -6.85
C LYS A 100 -9.98 -13.25 -5.70
N THR A 101 -10.40 -14.43 -5.26
CA THR A 101 -9.60 -15.19 -4.32
C THR A 101 -8.30 -15.60 -4.97
N GLU A 102 -7.19 -15.08 -4.48
CA GLU A 102 -5.88 -15.34 -5.07
C GLU A 102 -4.75 -15.49 -4.04
N LEU A 103 -3.64 -16.04 -4.51
CA LEU A 103 -2.38 -16.02 -3.77
C LEU A 103 -1.75 -14.65 -3.99
N ASP A 104 -2.02 -13.73 -3.08
CA ASP A 104 -1.64 -12.34 -3.15
C ASP A 104 -0.12 -12.19 -3.01
N GLU A 105 0.43 -12.59 -1.87
CA GLU A 105 1.89 -12.60 -1.67
C GLU A 105 2.41 -14.02 -1.48
N ILE A 106 3.55 -14.32 -2.07
CA ILE A 106 4.36 -15.50 -1.72
C ILE A 106 5.83 -15.24 -2.01
N TYR A 107 6.65 -15.23 -0.97
CA TYR A 107 8.08 -15.02 -1.11
C TYR A 107 8.91 -15.70 -0.03
N VAL A 108 10.17 -15.95 -0.36
CA VAL A 108 11.20 -16.35 0.59
C VAL A 108 12.13 -15.18 0.87
N TYR A 109 12.69 -15.14 2.08
CA TYR A 109 13.60 -14.07 2.43
C TYR A 109 14.77 -14.54 3.28
N ALA A 110 15.84 -13.75 3.22
CA ALA A 110 16.95 -13.80 4.14
C ALA A 110 17.30 -12.40 4.64
N ALA A 111 17.49 -12.25 5.94
CA ALA A 111 17.77 -10.96 6.58
C ALA A 111 18.92 -11.09 7.59
N GLY A 112 19.62 -9.98 7.81
CA GLY A 112 20.71 -9.91 8.75
C GLY A 112 21.24 -8.48 8.91
N ALA A 113 22.42 -8.32 9.50
CA ALA A 113 23.05 -6.99 9.64
C ALA A 113 23.34 -6.28 8.30
N TRP A 114 23.38 -7.04 7.22
CA TRP A 114 23.61 -6.56 5.86
C TRP A 114 22.34 -6.06 5.16
N GLY A 115 21.17 -6.22 5.74
CA GLY A 115 19.87 -5.89 5.18
C GLY A 115 19.01 -7.13 4.97
N ARG A 116 18.15 -7.07 3.94
CA ARG A 116 17.17 -8.12 3.61
C ARG A 116 17.11 -8.32 2.11
N VAL A 117 17.11 -9.57 1.67
CA VAL A 117 16.81 -10.02 0.30
C VAL A 117 15.54 -10.82 0.34
N GLU A 118 14.67 -10.59 -0.63
CA GLU A 118 13.39 -11.26 -0.82
C GLU A 118 13.27 -11.71 -2.27
N ILE A 119 12.64 -12.84 -2.50
CA ILE A 119 12.40 -13.39 -3.84
C ILE A 119 11.02 -14.01 -3.88
N GLY A 120 10.15 -13.51 -4.74
CA GLY A 120 8.79 -13.98 -4.93
C GLY A 120 7.83 -12.87 -5.34
N ARG A 121 6.55 -13.07 -5.06
CA ARG A 121 5.46 -12.11 -5.30
C ARG A 121 5.24 -11.29 -4.05
N GLN A 122 5.40 -9.98 -4.14
CA GLN A 122 5.18 -9.00 -3.06
C GLN A 122 5.38 -7.57 -3.55
N ASP A 123 5.03 -6.59 -2.71
CA ASP A 123 5.23 -5.16 -2.97
C ASP A 123 6.70 -4.79 -3.13
N GLY A 124 6.94 -3.84 -4.00
CA GLY A 124 8.28 -3.33 -4.26
C GLY A 124 8.74 -2.24 -3.29
N PRO A 125 10.02 -1.85 -3.37
CA PRO A 125 10.56 -0.77 -2.54
C PRO A 125 9.96 0.60 -2.88
N ALA A 126 9.40 0.81 -4.06
CA ALA A 126 8.75 2.06 -4.45
C ALA A 126 7.47 2.30 -3.63
N ASP A 127 6.76 1.26 -3.23
CA ASP A 127 5.65 1.36 -2.28
C ASP A 127 6.17 1.36 -0.83
N THR A 128 6.92 0.35 -0.43
CA THR A 128 7.28 0.10 0.98
C THR A 128 8.16 1.15 1.63
N LEU A 129 8.92 1.95 0.86
CA LEU A 129 9.76 3.04 1.37
C LEU A 129 9.20 4.44 1.10
N SER A 130 8.08 4.57 0.41
CA SER A 130 7.45 5.85 0.14
C SER A 130 6.78 6.43 1.38
N LEU A 131 6.86 7.74 1.53
CA LEU A 131 6.14 8.54 2.52
C LEU A 131 5.10 9.37 1.79
N HIS A 132 3.88 9.39 2.28
CA HIS A 132 2.74 10.05 1.67
C HIS A 132 1.72 10.49 2.73
N ALA A 133 0.53 10.90 2.34
CA ALA A 133 -0.58 11.19 3.24
C ALA A 133 -0.86 9.97 4.14
N PRO A 134 -0.82 10.12 5.48
CA PRO A 134 -1.11 9.01 6.38
C PRO A 134 -2.57 8.56 6.25
N GLN A 135 -2.78 7.26 6.31
CA GLN A 135 -4.08 6.61 6.19
C GLN A 135 -4.40 5.82 7.44
N VAL A 136 -5.68 5.71 7.77
CA VAL A 136 -6.22 4.84 8.82
C VAL A 136 -7.60 4.32 8.36
N GLY A 137 -8.21 3.43 9.14
CA GLY A 137 -9.54 2.92 8.81
C GLY A 137 -9.53 2.10 7.53
N MET A 138 -10.29 2.57 6.55
CA MET A 138 -10.44 1.93 5.25
C MET A 138 -9.70 2.69 4.12
N GLY A 139 -8.72 3.53 4.48
CA GLY A 139 -7.73 4.10 3.56
C GLY A 139 -8.08 5.47 2.95
N GLN A 140 -9.19 6.12 3.34
CA GLN A 140 -9.61 7.44 2.84
C GLN A 140 -9.44 7.56 1.31
N VAL A 141 -8.58 8.50 0.81
CA VAL A 141 -8.41 8.80 -0.62
C VAL A 141 -7.77 7.68 -1.46
N ARG A 142 -7.15 6.67 -0.81
CA ARG A 142 -6.66 5.43 -1.45
C ARG A 142 -7.29 4.21 -0.77
N GLY A 143 -8.55 4.21 -0.48
CA GLY A 143 -9.15 3.15 0.30
C GLY A 143 -10.23 2.39 -0.44
N ASP A 144 -10.94 1.57 0.33
CA ASP A 144 -12.01 0.69 -0.12
C ASP A 144 -13.21 1.42 -0.76
N PHE A 145 -13.27 2.75 -0.67
CA PHE A 145 -14.28 3.53 -1.39
C PHE A 145 -14.18 3.29 -2.90
N ALA A 146 -12.98 3.02 -3.41
CA ALA A 146 -12.73 2.78 -4.82
C ALA A 146 -13.44 1.53 -5.37
N ARG A 147 -13.87 0.63 -4.50
CA ARG A 147 -14.74 -0.50 -4.84
C ARG A 147 -16.13 -0.04 -5.30
N TYR A 148 -16.60 1.09 -4.80
CA TYR A 148 -17.96 1.60 -5.01
C TYR A 148 -18.00 2.81 -5.93
N VAL A 149 -16.96 3.64 -5.86
CA VAL A 149 -16.75 4.80 -6.74
C VAL A 149 -15.33 4.75 -7.26
N SER A 150 -15.11 4.92 -8.53
CA SER A 150 -13.81 4.72 -9.19
C SER A 150 -12.75 5.79 -8.84
N GLY A 151 -11.48 5.48 -9.10
CA GLY A 151 -10.39 6.44 -9.16
C GLY A 151 -9.80 6.85 -7.81
N PRO A 152 -9.22 5.91 -7.04
CA PRO A 152 -8.45 6.26 -5.85
C PRO A 152 -7.19 7.03 -6.20
N ALA A 153 -6.64 7.76 -5.21
CA ALA A 153 -5.30 8.32 -5.30
C ALA A 153 -4.24 7.22 -5.33
N SER A 154 -3.13 7.48 -5.97
CA SER A 154 -2.02 6.52 -6.06
C SER A 154 -1.10 6.56 -4.86
N LEU A 155 -0.88 7.74 -4.29
CA LEU A 155 -0.03 8.08 -3.16
C LEU A 155 1.48 7.86 -3.36
N SER A 156 1.88 6.93 -4.21
CA SER A 156 3.27 6.56 -4.53
C SER A 156 3.50 6.44 -6.04
N ALA A 157 4.76 6.26 -6.47
CA ALA A 157 5.09 5.96 -7.85
C ALA A 157 4.44 4.65 -8.30
N TYR A 158 4.27 4.50 -9.61
CA TYR A 158 3.77 3.25 -10.20
C TYR A 158 4.72 2.11 -9.84
N ASP A 159 4.28 1.14 -9.09
CA ASP A 159 5.10 0.00 -8.65
C ASP A 159 4.84 -1.27 -9.48
N SER A 160 5.53 -2.36 -9.16
CA SER A 160 5.35 -3.66 -9.81
C SER A 160 4.28 -4.52 -9.15
N GLN A 161 3.49 -3.95 -8.23
CA GLN A 161 2.46 -4.70 -7.50
C GLN A 161 3.00 -6.03 -6.94
N ASN A 162 2.17 -7.04 -6.79
CA ASN A 162 2.56 -8.37 -6.31
C ASN A 162 3.16 -9.28 -7.41
N GLU A 163 3.79 -8.72 -8.44
CA GLU A 163 4.44 -9.53 -9.47
C GLU A 163 5.77 -10.16 -8.99
N PRO A 164 6.19 -11.31 -9.58
CA PRO A 164 7.42 -11.98 -9.19
C PRO A 164 8.66 -11.11 -9.38
N LYS A 165 9.39 -10.87 -8.30
CA LYS A 165 10.60 -10.02 -8.30
C LYS A 165 11.63 -10.47 -7.28
N ALA A 166 12.84 -9.95 -7.42
CA ALA A 166 13.88 -9.98 -6.40
C ALA A 166 14.04 -8.59 -5.81
N ILE A 167 14.06 -8.48 -4.49
CA ILE A 167 14.19 -7.21 -3.76
C ILE A 167 15.39 -7.26 -2.84
N TYR A 168 16.11 -6.17 -2.73
CA TYR A 168 17.05 -5.89 -1.67
C TYR A 168 16.65 -4.63 -0.91
N LEU A 169 16.59 -4.73 0.41
CA LEU A 169 16.36 -3.62 1.32
C LEU A 169 17.60 -3.46 2.22
N SER A 170 18.17 -2.24 2.26
CA SER A 170 19.30 -1.95 3.13
C SER A 170 18.88 -1.97 4.61
N PRO A 171 19.83 -2.26 5.54
CA PRO A 171 19.60 -1.94 6.94
C PRO A 171 19.50 -0.41 7.11
N PRO A 172 18.92 0.09 8.22
CA PRO A 172 18.96 1.52 8.53
C PRO A 172 20.40 1.96 8.84
N ILE A 173 20.91 2.93 8.09
CA ILE A 173 22.26 3.47 8.22
C ILE A 173 22.16 4.95 8.58
N GLY A 174 22.23 5.28 9.86
CA GLY A 174 22.11 6.67 10.32
C GLY A 174 20.78 7.35 9.98
N GLY A 175 19.70 6.58 9.93
CA GLY A 175 18.36 7.04 9.55
C GLY A 175 18.05 6.90 8.04
N PHE A 176 19.05 6.59 7.22
CA PHE A 176 18.88 6.34 5.80
C PHE A 176 18.62 4.86 5.52
N ARG A 177 17.68 4.59 4.60
CA ARG A 177 17.38 3.27 4.04
C ARG A 177 17.18 3.40 2.54
N PHE A 178 17.50 2.36 1.81
CA PHE A 178 17.18 2.25 0.39
C PHE A 178 16.76 0.84 0.02
N GLY A 179 16.06 0.73 -1.08
CA GLY A 179 15.62 -0.52 -1.65
C GLY A 179 15.78 -0.51 -3.17
N VAL A 180 15.97 -1.69 -3.73
CA VAL A 180 16.00 -1.93 -5.17
C VAL A 180 15.29 -3.24 -5.45
N SER A 181 14.49 -3.27 -6.52
CA SER A 181 13.89 -4.51 -7.03
C SER A 181 14.10 -4.67 -8.52
N TYR A 182 14.02 -5.92 -8.95
CA TYR A 182 13.97 -6.31 -10.36
C TYR A 182 12.94 -7.42 -10.55
N GLY A 183 11.96 -7.16 -11.42
CA GLY A 183 10.99 -8.11 -11.93
C GLY A 183 11.19 -8.32 -13.43
N PRO A 184 11.28 -9.56 -13.93
CA PRO A 184 11.50 -9.79 -15.35
C PRO A 184 10.30 -9.41 -16.21
N GLU A 185 9.10 -9.54 -15.67
CA GLU A 185 7.82 -9.32 -16.34
C GLU A 185 6.78 -8.89 -15.31
N MET A 186 5.92 -7.95 -15.67
CA MET A 186 4.73 -7.56 -14.93
C MET A 186 3.53 -7.63 -15.87
N ARG A 187 2.43 -8.24 -15.42
CA ARG A 187 1.21 -8.39 -16.21
C ARG A 187 0.09 -7.59 -15.57
N VAL A 188 -0.47 -6.68 -16.34
CA VAL A 188 -1.60 -5.88 -15.89
C VAL A 188 -2.85 -6.30 -16.65
N ASN A 189 -3.94 -6.48 -15.91
CA ASN A 189 -5.24 -6.87 -16.45
C ASN A 189 -5.20 -8.15 -17.31
N GLU A 190 -4.45 -9.18 -16.90
CA GLU A 190 -4.26 -10.43 -17.67
C GLU A 190 -5.59 -11.07 -18.03
N ASP A 191 -6.58 -10.99 -17.16
CA ASP A 191 -7.91 -11.59 -17.31
C ASP A 191 -8.94 -10.65 -17.94
N ASP A 192 -8.61 -9.39 -18.27
CA ASP A 192 -9.56 -8.48 -18.93
C ASP A 192 -10.03 -9.07 -20.27
N PRO A 193 -11.34 -9.21 -20.51
CA PRO A 193 -11.86 -9.71 -21.78
C PRO A 193 -11.48 -8.83 -22.97
N ASN A 194 -11.14 -7.56 -22.74
CA ASN A 194 -10.62 -6.66 -23.75
C ASN A 194 -9.09 -6.75 -23.87
N PRO A 195 -8.57 -7.38 -24.94
CA PRO A 195 -7.11 -7.54 -25.07
C PRO A 195 -6.33 -6.21 -25.17
N LEU A 196 -7.00 -5.10 -25.48
CA LEU A 196 -6.36 -3.77 -25.53
C LEU A 196 -6.12 -3.17 -24.13
N ARG A 197 -6.66 -3.78 -23.09
CA ARG A 197 -6.42 -3.40 -21.70
C ARG A 197 -5.39 -4.30 -21.02
N ARG A 198 -5.04 -5.42 -21.63
CA ARG A 198 -3.99 -6.31 -21.13
C ARG A 198 -2.66 -5.72 -21.53
N THR A 199 -1.79 -5.50 -20.58
CA THR A 199 -0.44 -5.03 -20.84
C THR A 199 0.57 -5.94 -20.18
N ILE A 200 1.70 -6.10 -20.86
CA ILE A 200 2.89 -6.74 -20.33
C ILE A 200 3.98 -5.69 -20.31
N GLN A 201 4.65 -5.58 -19.18
CA GLN A 201 5.79 -4.71 -18.97
C GLN A 201 6.99 -5.58 -18.65
N ASP A 202 8.10 -5.39 -19.35
CA ASP A 202 9.32 -6.15 -19.16
C ASP A 202 10.37 -5.36 -18.37
N ASN A 203 11.31 -6.05 -17.76
CA ASN A 203 12.46 -5.44 -17.08
C ASN A 203 12.08 -4.40 -16.01
N HIS A 204 11.11 -4.71 -15.19
CA HIS A 204 10.64 -3.81 -14.16
C HIS A 204 11.72 -3.57 -13.09
N VAL A 205 12.11 -2.33 -12.90
CA VAL A 205 13.11 -1.90 -11.92
C VAL A 205 12.50 -0.84 -11.01
N GLU A 206 12.64 -1.03 -9.71
CA GLU A 206 12.30 -0.02 -8.72
C GLU A 206 13.53 0.38 -7.91
N LEU A 207 13.64 1.67 -7.65
CA LEU A 207 14.63 2.27 -6.76
C LEU A 207 13.90 3.16 -5.78
N ALA A 208 14.12 2.96 -4.49
CA ALA A 208 13.56 3.84 -3.47
C ALA A 208 14.54 4.12 -2.34
N ALA A 209 14.39 5.28 -1.74
CA ALA A 209 15.18 5.67 -0.58
C ALA A 209 14.32 6.49 0.39
N GLN A 210 14.61 6.33 1.68
CA GLN A 210 13.97 7.03 2.77
C GLN A 210 15.01 7.49 3.78
N TYR A 211 14.88 8.72 4.27
CA TYR A 211 15.68 9.23 5.37
C TYR A 211 14.78 9.73 6.49
N GLN A 212 15.02 9.25 7.70
CA GLN A 212 14.28 9.64 8.89
C GLN A 212 15.26 10.10 9.99
N VAL A 213 14.97 11.25 10.59
CA VAL A 213 15.80 11.83 11.63
C VAL A 213 14.97 12.34 12.81
N PRO A 214 15.30 11.95 14.05
CA PRO A 214 14.68 12.51 15.24
C PRO A 214 15.29 13.90 15.54
N VAL A 215 14.42 14.90 15.69
CA VAL A 215 14.79 16.28 16.02
C VAL A 215 13.88 16.78 17.14
N ASN A 216 14.40 16.95 18.34
CA ASN A 216 13.67 17.52 19.49
C ASN A 216 12.32 16.84 19.80
N GLY A 217 12.26 15.50 19.70
CA GLY A 217 11.04 14.75 19.97
C GLY A 217 10.07 14.65 18.80
N VAL A 218 10.41 15.21 17.66
CA VAL A 218 9.73 15.04 16.37
C VAL A 218 10.59 14.13 15.50
N VAL A 219 10.00 13.21 14.74
CA VAL A 219 10.69 12.48 13.67
C VAL A 219 10.29 13.11 12.35
N LEU A 220 11.30 13.55 11.60
CA LEU A 220 11.12 14.05 10.24
C LEU A 220 11.58 12.99 9.26
N GLY A 221 10.76 12.71 8.25
CA GLY A 221 11.02 11.75 7.18
C GLY A 221 10.92 12.40 5.81
N VAL A 222 11.79 11.98 4.91
CA VAL A 222 11.68 12.26 3.47
C VAL A 222 11.92 10.97 2.71
N SER A 223 11.27 10.80 1.57
CA SER A 223 11.45 9.66 0.68
C SER A 223 11.46 10.07 -0.78
N GLY A 224 12.00 9.20 -1.61
CA GLY A 224 11.89 9.29 -3.06
C GLY A 224 11.92 7.91 -3.66
N ALA A 225 11.15 7.70 -4.71
CA ALA A 225 11.12 6.46 -5.49
C ALA A 225 11.15 6.76 -6.98
N TYR A 226 11.72 5.84 -7.74
CA TYR A 226 11.70 5.84 -9.20
C TYR A 226 11.46 4.41 -9.70
N VAL A 227 10.61 4.31 -10.70
CA VAL A 227 10.18 3.04 -11.29
C VAL A 227 10.31 3.13 -12.81
N HIS A 228 10.83 2.07 -13.41
CA HIS A 228 10.95 1.92 -14.85
C HIS A 228 10.61 0.50 -15.27
N ALA A 229 9.89 0.36 -16.38
CA ALA A 229 9.70 -0.91 -17.08
C ALA A 229 9.50 -0.64 -18.58
N ASP A 230 9.94 -1.59 -19.40
CA ASP A 230 9.80 -1.54 -20.85
C ASP A 230 8.40 -2.04 -21.26
N ALA A 231 7.65 -1.29 -22.06
CA ALA A 231 6.39 -1.76 -22.62
C ALA A 231 6.61 -2.86 -23.64
N ASP A 232 5.77 -3.90 -23.64
CA ASP A 232 5.79 -4.88 -24.73
C ASP A 232 5.46 -4.19 -26.06
N ALA A 233 6.32 -4.38 -27.06
CA ALA A 233 6.16 -3.83 -28.41
C ALA A 233 4.84 -4.22 -29.12
N ALA A 234 4.12 -5.21 -28.63
CA ALA A 234 2.80 -5.63 -29.11
C ALA A 234 1.67 -4.77 -28.54
N THR A 235 1.91 -3.98 -27.49
CA THR A 235 0.94 -3.08 -26.87
C THR A 235 1.06 -1.67 -27.46
N MET A 236 0.02 -0.84 -27.27
CA MET A 236 0.07 0.58 -27.62
C MET A 236 0.33 1.46 -26.37
N HIS A 237 0.75 0.84 -25.27
CA HIS A 237 1.06 1.53 -24.03
C HIS A 237 2.52 1.96 -24.02
N GLU A 238 2.78 3.07 -23.35
CA GLU A 238 4.12 3.58 -23.13
C GLU A 238 4.83 2.84 -22.00
N ASP A 239 6.14 2.96 -21.98
CA ASP A 239 6.98 2.45 -20.91
C ASP A 239 6.56 2.99 -19.54
N ILE A 240 6.79 2.27 -18.46
CA ILE A 240 6.69 2.83 -17.12
C ILE A 240 7.90 3.72 -16.87
N SER A 241 7.65 4.98 -16.52
CA SER A 241 8.64 5.94 -16.07
C SER A 241 8.02 6.86 -15.04
N SER A 242 7.95 6.38 -13.81
CA SER A 242 7.23 7.02 -12.70
C SER A 242 8.16 7.36 -11.55
N TRP A 243 7.88 8.43 -10.82
CA TRP A 243 8.62 8.79 -9.63
C TRP A 243 7.73 9.44 -8.58
N SER A 244 8.15 9.38 -7.32
CA SER A 244 7.49 10.07 -6.24
C SER A 244 8.52 10.70 -5.28
N ALA A 245 8.08 11.75 -4.60
CA ALA A 245 8.82 12.39 -3.50
C ALA A 245 7.87 12.71 -2.37
N GLY A 246 8.15 12.20 -1.18
CA GLY A 246 7.26 12.34 -0.04
C GLY A 246 7.94 12.80 1.23
N THR A 247 7.12 13.24 2.17
CA THR A 247 7.59 13.70 3.50
C THR A 247 6.59 13.32 4.56
N GLU A 248 7.08 13.07 5.77
CA GLU A 248 6.26 12.80 6.94
C GLU A 248 6.86 13.45 8.19
N LEU A 249 6.01 14.01 9.03
CA LEU A 249 6.32 14.46 10.38
C LEU A 249 5.55 13.62 11.39
N ARG A 250 6.24 13.04 12.38
CA ARG A 250 5.65 12.32 13.51
C ARG A 250 5.99 13.01 14.80
N TRP A 251 4.96 13.36 15.55
CA TRP A 251 5.09 13.98 16.86
C TRP A 251 4.07 13.39 17.83
N GLN A 252 4.55 12.63 18.81
CA GLN A 252 3.69 11.90 19.73
C GLN A 252 2.64 11.04 18.96
N HIS A 253 1.37 11.37 19.06
CA HIS A 253 0.26 10.70 18.39
C HIS A 253 -0.05 11.28 17.00
N LEU A 254 0.51 12.43 16.67
CA LEU A 254 0.25 13.14 15.41
C LEU A 254 1.19 12.65 14.32
N ARG A 255 0.65 12.36 13.16
CA ARG A 255 1.37 12.20 11.88
C ARG A 255 0.82 13.20 10.88
N VAL A 256 1.69 13.84 10.14
CA VAL A 256 1.34 14.71 9.01
C VAL A 256 2.27 14.34 7.88
N GLY A 257 1.73 14.06 6.71
CA GLY A 257 2.54 13.65 5.57
C GLY A 257 1.88 14.00 4.25
N GLY A 258 2.66 13.91 3.19
CA GLY A 258 2.19 14.11 1.83
C GLY A 258 3.28 13.80 0.82
N ALA A 259 2.89 13.65 -0.42
CA ALA A 259 3.76 13.34 -1.53
C ALA A 259 3.34 14.09 -2.80
N PHE A 260 4.31 14.26 -3.68
CA PHE A 260 4.11 14.50 -5.10
C PHE A 260 4.44 13.21 -5.85
N VAL A 261 3.59 12.85 -6.80
CA VAL A 261 3.73 11.67 -7.67
C VAL A 261 3.64 12.12 -9.11
N SER A 262 4.56 11.65 -9.94
CA SER A 262 4.49 11.79 -11.39
C SER A 262 4.52 10.39 -12.00
N ARG A 263 3.42 10.01 -12.60
CA ARG A 263 3.28 8.73 -13.31
C ARG A 263 3.56 8.88 -14.79
N GLY A 264 3.59 10.14 -15.30
CA GLY A 264 3.68 10.38 -16.73
C GLY A 264 2.56 9.65 -17.48
N ASP A 265 2.83 9.17 -18.66
CA ASP A 265 1.96 8.28 -19.44
C ASP A 265 2.25 6.78 -19.20
N SER A 266 2.86 6.46 -18.06
CA SER A 266 3.23 5.10 -17.66
C SER A 266 2.07 4.11 -17.78
N ASN A 267 2.31 3.00 -18.50
CA ASN A 267 1.31 1.96 -18.76
C ASN A 267 -0.02 2.48 -19.35
N SER A 268 0.05 3.59 -20.07
CA SER A 268 -1.07 4.26 -20.72
C SER A 268 -0.72 4.63 -22.17
N PHE A 269 -1.63 5.32 -22.87
CA PHE A 269 -1.35 5.82 -24.21
C PHE A 269 -0.50 7.09 -24.13
N ALA A 270 0.37 7.30 -25.11
CA ALA A 270 1.20 8.49 -25.22
C ALA A 270 0.42 9.80 -25.02
N GLY A 271 0.96 10.67 -24.16
CA GLY A 271 0.35 11.97 -23.84
C GLY A 271 -0.79 11.90 -22.83
N ARG A 272 -0.94 10.80 -22.13
CA ARG A 272 -1.86 10.65 -20.97
C ARG A 272 -1.10 10.82 -19.65
N ASP A 273 -0.28 11.85 -19.58
CA ASP A 273 0.46 12.18 -18.37
C ASP A 273 -0.47 12.31 -17.15
N GLU A 274 -0.02 11.73 -16.04
CA GLU A 274 -0.69 11.82 -14.75
C GLU A 274 0.27 12.31 -13.67
N GLU A 275 -0.17 13.34 -12.96
CA GLU A 275 0.51 13.89 -11.79
C GLU A 275 -0.44 13.95 -10.59
N GLU A 276 0.06 13.73 -9.40
CA GLU A 276 -0.71 13.73 -8.17
C GLU A 276 0.01 14.50 -7.06
N VAL A 277 -0.75 15.24 -6.27
CA VAL A 277 -0.33 15.78 -4.97
C VAL A 277 -1.28 15.24 -3.91
N ASN A 278 -0.73 14.64 -2.87
CA ASN A 278 -1.52 14.19 -1.73
C ASN A 278 -1.01 14.80 -0.42
N LEU A 279 -1.91 14.98 0.55
CA LEU A 279 -1.62 15.53 1.87
C LEU A 279 -2.60 14.95 2.89
N GLY A 280 -2.13 14.71 4.12
CA GLY A 280 -2.99 14.22 5.18
C GLY A 280 -2.41 14.39 6.57
N ALA A 281 -3.27 14.17 7.56
CA ALA A 281 -2.91 14.14 8.96
C ALA A 281 -3.67 13.01 9.66
N ALA A 282 -2.99 12.33 10.59
CA ALA A 282 -3.59 11.29 11.42
C ALA A 282 -3.26 11.52 12.89
N TRP A 283 -4.22 11.16 13.75
CA TRP A 283 -4.03 11.07 15.19
C TRP A 283 -4.21 9.62 15.62
N LEU A 284 -3.24 9.08 16.31
CA LEU A 284 -3.12 7.65 16.63
C LEU A 284 -3.06 7.45 18.13
N GLU A 285 -4.04 6.75 18.69
CA GLU A 285 -4.11 6.36 20.10
C GLU A 285 -4.11 4.82 20.20
N ASP A 286 -3.93 4.29 21.40
CA ASP A 286 -3.83 2.84 21.62
C ASP A 286 -5.07 2.06 21.14
N ARG A 287 -6.26 2.66 21.22
CA ARG A 287 -7.53 2.00 20.90
C ARG A 287 -8.30 2.64 19.76
N TRP A 288 -7.86 3.75 19.26
CA TRP A 288 -8.53 4.43 18.14
C TRP A 288 -7.54 5.25 17.34
N SER A 289 -7.85 5.43 16.09
CA SER A 289 -7.14 6.31 15.19
C SER A 289 -8.13 7.06 14.30
N VAL A 290 -7.75 8.25 13.88
CA VAL A 290 -8.49 9.06 12.92
C VAL A 290 -7.51 9.72 11.97
N ALA A 291 -7.86 9.79 10.69
CA ALA A 291 -7.11 10.55 9.69
C ALA A 291 -8.03 11.33 8.77
N ALA A 292 -7.49 12.42 8.24
CA ALA A 292 -8.06 13.13 7.11
C ALA A 292 -6.97 13.27 6.05
N SER A 293 -7.33 13.00 4.79
CA SER A 293 -6.43 13.13 3.65
C SER A 293 -7.15 13.73 2.44
N ALA A 294 -6.37 14.34 1.57
CA ALA A 294 -6.82 14.88 0.30
C ALA A 294 -5.78 14.56 -0.78
N ALA A 295 -6.24 14.43 -2.01
CA ALA A 295 -5.42 14.27 -3.18
C ALA A 295 -5.99 15.09 -4.34
N HIS A 296 -5.09 15.64 -5.15
CA HIS A 296 -5.40 16.27 -6.42
C HIS A 296 -4.63 15.52 -7.50
N ILE A 297 -5.34 15.03 -8.49
CA ILE A 297 -4.81 14.26 -9.61
C ILE A 297 -5.09 15.04 -10.89
N GLU A 298 -4.06 15.35 -11.63
CA GLU A 298 -4.14 16.00 -12.92
C GLU A 298 -3.73 15.00 -14.00
N ARG A 299 -4.62 14.78 -14.96
CA ARG A 299 -4.40 13.94 -16.13
C ARG A 299 -4.84 14.71 -17.38
N SER A 300 -4.29 14.41 -18.52
CA SER A 300 -4.58 15.15 -19.78
C SER A 300 -6.07 15.23 -20.14
N ASP A 301 -6.89 14.30 -19.69
CA ASP A 301 -8.33 14.20 -19.96
C ASP A 301 -9.21 14.50 -18.73
N LEU A 302 -8.65 14.57 -17.53
CA LEU A 302 -9.38 14.65 -16.27
C LEU A 302 -8.54 15.36 -15.19
N SER A 303 -9.18 16.26 -14.46
CA SER A 303 -8.68 16.73 -13.16
C SER A 303 -9.59 16.19 -12.07
N ARG A 304 -9.02 15.54 -11.04
CA ARG A 304 -9.77 14.92 -9.93
C ARG A 304 -9.31 15.47 -8.60
N ASP A 305 -10.27 15.91 -7.79
CA ASP A 305 -10.09 16.25 -6.39
C ASP A 305 -10.72 15.19 -5.50
N LEU A 306 -9.96 14.68 -4.54
CA LEU A 306 -10.40 13.72 -3.54
C LEU A 306 -10.18 14.28 -2.14
N ALA A 307 -11.12 14.07 -1.22
CA ALA A 307 -10.94 14.35 0.19
C ALA A 307 -11.70 13.33 1.03
N GLY A 308 -11.06 12.82 2.09
CA GLY A 308 -11.65 11.83 2.97
C GLY A 308 -11.27 12.02 4.42
N ILE A 309 -12.13 11.57 5.29
CA ILE A 309 -11.91 11.42 6.72
C ILE A 309 -12.37 10.04 7.16
N GLY A 310 -11.59 9.39 8.01
CA GLY A 310 -11.94 8.07 8.50
C GLY A 310 -11.24 7.74 9.79
N GLY A 311 -11.60 6.59 10.37
CA GLY A 311 -11.02 6.15 11.62
C GLY A 311 -11.32 4.71 11.95
N THR A 312 -10.57 4.19 12.92
CA THR A 312 -10.73 2.85 13.47
C THR A 312 -10.86 2.91 14.98
N PHE A 313 -11.71 2.07 15.53
CA PHE A 313 -11.84 1.84 16.97
C PHE A 313 -11.65 0.35 17.28
N GLN A 314 -10.69 0.03 18.14
CA GLN A 314 -10.45 -1.32 18.64
C GLN A 314 -11.39 -1.64 19.77
N VAL A 315 -12.34 -2.55 19.54
CA VAL A 315 -13.31 -3.00 20.54
C VAL A 315 -12.61 -3.92 21.56
N ASN A 316 -11.85 -4.87 21.07
CA ASN A 316 -11.00 -5.80 21.83
C ASN A 316 -9.87 -6.32 20.93
N ASP A 317 -9.09 -7.28 21.40
CA ASP A 317 -7.93 -7.82 20.68
C ASP A 317 -8.28 -8.49 19.33
N TYR A 318 -9.55 -8.81 19.11
CA TYR A 318 -10.02 -9.55 17.92
C TYR A 318 -10.93 -8.74 17.01
N ILE A 319 -11.55 -7.68 17.51
CA ILE A 319 -12.59 -6.94 16.78
C ILE A 319 -12.24 -5.47 16.70
N SER A 320 -12.23 -4.92 15.50
CA SER A 320 -12.19 -3.48 15.25
C SER A 320 -13.38 -3.03 14.39
N LEU A 321 -13.72 -1.76 14.55
CA LEU A 321 -14.74 -1.05 13.76
C LEU A 321 -14.06 0.10 13.03
N SER A 322 -14.30 0.22 11.73
CA SER A 322 -13.82 1.35 10.93
C SER A 322 -14.96 2.05 10.23
N ALA A 323 -14.78 3.34 9.98
CA ALA A 323 -15.71 4.13 9.17
C ALA A 323 -14.93 5.20 8.40
N ASP A 324 -15.28 5.39 7.12
CA ASP A 324 -14.71 6.39 6.24
C ASP A 324 -15.82 7.16 5.51
N VAL A 325 -15.54 8.43 5.24
CA VAL A 325 -16.33 9.28 4.34
C VAL A 325 -15.37 9.90 3.36
N VAL A 326 -15.60 9.69 2.07
CA VAL A 326 -14.77 10.21 0.98
C VAL A 326 -15.67 10.91 -0.02
N GLY A 327 -15.26 12.08 -0.46
CA GLY A 327 -15.89 12.82 -1.56
C GLY A 327 -14.90 13.03 -2.70
N PHE A 328 -15.40 13.11 -3.92
CA PHE A 328 -14.62 13.41 -5.10
C PHE A 328 -15.32 14.40 -6.04
N THR A 329 -14.53 15.05 -6.86
CA THR A 329 -14.99 15.87 -7.99
C THR A 329 -14.10 15.61 -9.19
N ASP A 330 -14.70 15.31 -10.33
CA ASP A 330 -14.07 15.06 -11.63
C ASP A 330 -14.42 16.17 -12.61
N ASP A 331 -13.40 16.86 -13.09
CA ASP A 331 -13.52 17.85 -14.13
C ASP A 331 -12.92 17.29 -15.42
N TYR A 332 -13.78 16.88 -16.35
CA TYR A 332 -13.34 16.33 -17.64
C TYR A 332 -13.04 17.45 -18.62
N THR A 333 -11.92 17.35 -19.34
CA THR A 333 -11.53 18.29 -20.41
C THR A 333 -12.60 18.37 -21.50
N MET A 334 -13.30 17.28 -21.80
CA MET A 334 -14.39 17.18 -22.75
C MET A 334 -15.59 16.48 -22.10
N GLY A 335 -16.34 17.20 -21.27
CA GLY A 335 -17.52 16.66 -20.58
C GLY A 335 -18.05 17.58 -19.49
N PRO A 336 -19.14 17.22 -18.85
CA PRO A 336 -19.58 17.88 -17.62
C PRO A 336 -18.68 17.45 -16.46
N SER A 337 -18.56 18.30 -15.44
CA SER A 337 -18.01 17.91 -14.15
C SER A 337 -18.95 16.93 -13.46
N GLU A 338 -18.37 15.93 -12.82
CA GLU A 338 -19.07 14.95 -12.00
C GLU A 338 -18.58 15.04 -10.57
N SER A 339 -19.44 14.74 -9.60
CA SER A 339 -19.04 14.69 -8.20
C SER A 339 -19.87 13.65 -7.47
N GLY A 340 -19.24 12.98 -6.53
CA GLY A 340 -19.88 11.95 -5.75
C GLY A 340 -19.23 11.77 -4.39
N PHE A 341 -19.68 10.76 -3.68
CA PHE A 341 -19.16 10.42 -2.36
C PHE A 341 -19.38 8.96 -2.03
N ALA A 342 -18.61 8.47 -1.04
CA ALA A 342 -18.86 7.19 -0.41
C ALA A 342 -18.80 7.34 1.13
N VAL A 343 -19.72 6.69 1.82
CA VAL A 343 -19.73 6.50 3.28
C VAL A 343 -19.62 5.00 3.52
N LEU A 344 -18.58 4.59 4.22
CA LEU A 344 -18.27 3.19 4.45
C LEU A 344 -18.27 2.89 5.94
N GLY A 345 -18.63 1.67 6.27
CA GLY A 345 -18.53 1.09 7.61
C GLY A 345 -18.05 -0.35 7.53
N GLN A 346 -17.11 -0.72 8.41
CA GLN A 346 -16.50 -2.05 8.42
C GLN A 346 -16.41 -2.61 9.82
N ILE A 347 -16.66 -3.90 9.94
CA ILE A 347 -16.33 -4.71 11.11
C ILE A 347 -15.24 -5.69 10.68
N ARG A 348 -14.10 -5.65 11.37
CA ARG A 348 -12.96 -6.55 11.15
C ARG A 348 -12.85 -7.52 12.32
N LEU A 349 -12.74 -8.80 12.00
CA LEU A 349 -12.34 -9.86 12.90
C LEU A 349 -10.91 -10.29 12.55
N SER A 350 -10.02 -10.34 13.54
CA SER A 350 -8.62 -10.79 13.38
C SER A 350 -8.28 -11.87 14.43
N LEU A 351 -7.70 -12.98 13.99
CA LEU A 351 -7.32 -14.14 14.82
C LEU A 351 -5.87 -14.55 14.57
#